data_05e9341df12ed5a4d7d15e5f0c4e845a
#
_entry.id   05e9341df12ed5a4d7d15e5f0c4e845a
#
_cell.length_a   1.000
_cell.length_b   1.000
_cell.length_c   1.000
_cell.angle_alpha   90.00
_cell.angle_beta   90.00
_cell.angle_gamma   90.00
#
_symmetry.space_group_name_H-M   'P 1'
#
loop_
_entity.id
_entity.type
_entity.pdbx_description
1 polymer ?
#
loop_
_entity_poly.entity_id
_entity_poly.type
_entity_poly.pdbx_seq_one_letter_code
_entity_poly.pdbx_strand_id
1 'polypeptide(L)'
;MENRFNIVIDTLGSDKGPDAILEGARIVLEENPNINLTLVGDQEVIKAKGLPIDRIKIIHAPETVTNYDNPVEAFYKKANVSVFKAAEECAKDENCIGMINAGNTGALLVGVLRFLLNEKRTRPCLAAILPNMAKGFTCLVDTGASIDCGPSQLIEFAHLGSDFMKKLYKIENPRVGLLSNGSEPTKGNHLVKETHPLLAKEEGINFVGNIEGNKALAGMCDVLVSEGFAGNQVLKNTEGTAVALITEIMKFGKKTGQEEIAQQIAGYLMKTYDFESLGAGIMLGARKYVLKCRGSSGPSAIRSACKILTNIMDNKTFYE
;
A
#
# COMPACT_ATOMS: atom_id res chain seq x y z
N MET A 1 -29.19 -5.53 14.94
CA MET A 1 -27.74 -5.36 15.19
C MET A 1 -27.18 -4.77 13.91
N GLU A 2 -26.67 -3.53 13.96
CA GLU A 2 -25.99 -2.96 12.81
C GLU A 2 -24.84 -3.87 12.40
N ASN A 3 -24.75 -4.20 11.11
CA ASN A 3 -23.66 -5.02 10.56
C ASN A 3 -22.33 -4.27 10.73
N ARG A 4 -21.60 -4.58 11.80
CA ARG A 4 -20.25 -4.02 12.02
C ARG A 4 -19.27 -4.78 11.14
N PHE A 5 -18.47 -4.03 10.39
CA PHE A 5 -17.37 -4.60 9.64
C PHE A 5 -16.18 -4.87 10.56
N ASN A 6 -15.40 -5.90 10.23
CA ASN A 6 -14.16 -6.22 10.94
C ASN A 6 -12.94 -5.89 10.09
N ILE A 7 -11.91 -5.32 10.72
CA ILE A 7 -10.59 -5.08 10.14
C ILE A 7 -9.56 -5.84 10.97
N VAL A 8 -8.74 -6.65 10.32
CA VAL A 8 -7.64 -7.35 10.98
C VAL A 8 -6.40 -6.48 10.95
N ILE A 9 -5.76 -6.27 12.10
CA ILE A 9 -4.52 -5.48 12.22
C ILE A 9 -3.42 -6.36 12.81
N ASP A 10 -2.34 -6.52 12.05
CA ASP A 10 -1.09 -7.07 12.58
C ASP A 10 -0.40 -6.00 13.42
N THR A 11 -0.26 -6.25 14.71
CA THR A 11 0.29 -5.28 15.67
C THR A 11 1.81 -5.32 15.78
N LEU A 12 2.47 -6.26 15.09
CA LEU A 12 3.91 -6.46 15.15
C LEU A 12 4.63 -6.07 13.84
N GLY A 13 5.94 -6.04 13.88
CA GLY A 13 6.81 -5.80 12.72
C GLY A 13 7.02 -4.33 12.33
N SER A 14 6.35 -3.38 13.00
CA SER A 14 6.64 -1.94 12.84
C SER A 14 7.97 -1.56 13.53
N ASP A 15 8.73 -0.65 12.92
CA ASP A 15 9.97 -0.10 13.49
C ASP A 15 9.71 0.67 14.80
N LYS A 16 8.49 1.20 14.97
CA LYS A 16 8.02 1.92 16.18
C LYS A 16 7.40 1.00 17.23
N GLY A 17 7.42 -0.30 16.99
CA GLY A 17 6.84 -1.29 17.89
C GLY A 17 5.29 -1.31 17.88
N PRO A 18 4.70 -2.19 18.72
CA PRO A 18 3.25 -2.38 18.77
C PRO A 18 2.49 -1.18 19.30
N ASP A 19 3.12 -0.34 20.12
CA ASP A 19 2.48 0.81 20.76
C ASP A 19 1.92 1.81 19.76
N ALA A 20 2.67 2.10 18.68
CA ALA A 20 2.22 3.01 17.63
C ALA A 20 1.01 2.46 16.85
N ILE A 21 0.98 1.14 16.63
CA ILE A 21 -0.12 0.47 15.93
C ILE A 21 -1.37 0.44 16.82
N LEU A 22 -1.22 0.10 18.10
CA LEU A 22 -2.31 0.03 19.06
C LEU A 22 -2.92 1.41 19.36
N GLU A 23 -2.11 2.46 19.37
CA GLU A 23 -2.60 3.83 19.49
C GLU A 23 -3.43 4.23 18.24
N GLY A 24 -2.98 3.83 17.04
CA GLY A 24 -3.77 4.00 15.82
C GLY A 24 -5.11 3.24 15.88
N ALA A 25 -5.10 2.02 16.39
CA ALA A 25 -6.30 1.22 16.59
C ALA A 25 -7.28 1.88 17.60
N ARG A 26 -6.76 2.50 18.68
CA ARG A 26 -7.58 3.25 19.63
C ARG A 26 -8.30 4.42 18.94
N ILE A 27 -7.57 5.23 18.17
CA ILE A 27 -8.15 6.37 17.44
C ILE A 27 -9.25 5.88 16.48
N VAL A 28 -9.02 4.79 15.75
CA VAL A 28 -10.01 4.20 14.83
C VAL A 28 -11.29 3.78 15.56
N LEU A 29 -11.17 3.14 16.72
CA LEU A 29 -12.33 2.71 17.52
C LEU A 29 -13.11 3.91 18.07
N GLU A 30 -12.44 5.00 18.44
CA GLU A 30 -13.09 6.23 18.91
C GLU A 30 -13.85 6.95 17.79
N GLU A 31 -13.27 7.02 16.59
CA GLU A 31 -13.85 7.75 15.46
C GLU A 31 -14.95 6.97 14.71
N ASN A 32 -14.94 5.63 14.79
CA ASN A 32 -15.80 4.78 13.96
C ASN A 32 -16.58 3.76 14.80
N PRO A 33 -17.83 4.05 15.21
CA PRO A 33 -18.64 3.15 16.03
C PRO A 33 -19.01 1.84 15.34
N ASN A 34 -19.00 1.80 14.02
CA ASN A 34 -19.44 0.66 13.19
C ASN A 34 -18.30 -0.30 12.80
N ILE A 35 -17.10 -0.12 13.37
CA ILE A 35 -15.96 -0.99 13.10
C ILE A 35 -15.62 -1.82 14.33
N ASN A 36 -15.38 -3.09 14.10
CA ASN A 36 -14.68 -3.98 15.03
C ASN A 36 -13.25 -4.20 14.54
N LEU A 37 -12.33 -4.46 15.46
CA LEU A 37 -10.95 -4.78 15.12
C LEU A 37 -10.58 -6.19 15.62
N THR A 38 -9.89 -6.94 14.79
CA THR A 38 -9.14 -8.12 15.24
C THR A 38 -7.67 -7.76 15.31
N LEU A 39 -7.13 -7.73 16.52
CA LEU A 39 -5.74 -7.37 16.81
C LEU A 39 -4.92 -8.65 16.97
N VAL A 40 -3.89 -8.80 16.14
CA VAL A 40 -3.05 -10.00 16.10
C VAL A 40 -1.64 -9.64 16.58
N GLY A 41 -1.19 -10.26 17.66
CA GLY A 41 0.11 -9.96 18.27
C GLY A 41 0.25 -10.51 19.70
N ASP A 42 1.09 -9.89 20.51
CA ASP A 42 1.21 -10.28 21.92
C ASP A 42 -0.03 -9.83 22.71
N GLN A 43 -0.79 -10.80 23.21
CA GLN A 43 -2.05 -10.53 23.90
C GLN A 43 -1.89 -9.71 25.19
N GLU A 44 -0.78 -9.87 25.90
CA GLU A 44 -0.55 -9.12 27.15
C GLU A 44 -0.26 -7.65 26.84
N VAL A 45 0.51 -7.38 25.79
CA VAL A 45 0.76 -6.01 25.31
C VAL A 45 -0.55 -5.37 24.81
N ILE A 46 -1.38 -6.10 24.07
CA ILE A 46 -2.66 -5.59 23.57
C ILE A 46 -3.62 -5.29 24.71
N LYS A 47 -3.78 -6.21 25.69
CA LYS A 47 -4.66 -6.03 26.85
C LYS A 47 -4.25 -4.84 27.73
N ALA A 48 -2.92 -4.63 27.91
CA ALA A 48 -2.38 -3.53 28.69
C ALA A 48 -2.77 -2.13 28.16
N LYS A 49 -3.21 -2.02 26.88
CA LYS A 49 -3.66 -0.75 26.30
C LYS A 49 -5.07 -0.33 26.69
N GLY A 50 -5.85 -1.18 27.35
CA GLY A 50 -7.20 -0.84 27.83
C GLY A 50 -8.19 -0.48 26.73
N LEU A 51 -8.07 -1.09 25.55
CA LEU A 51 -9.00 -0.87 24.43
C LEU A 51 -10.39 -1.44 24.76
N PRO A 52 -11.49 -0.92 24.14
CA PRO A 52 -12.86 -1.38 24.38
C PRO A 52 -13.04 -2.85 23.97
N ILE A 53 -13.17 -3.73 24.95
CA ILE A 53 -13.11 -5.19 24.78
C ILE A 53 -14.32 -5.77 24.01
N ASP A 54 -15.43 -5.06 24.02
CA ASP A 54 -16.64 -5.40 23.28
C ASP A 54 -16.53 -5.19 21.76
N ARG A 55 -15.47 -4.49 21.33
CA ARG A 55 -15.22 -4.14 19.94
C ARG A 55 -13.93 -4.69 19.37
N ILE A 56 -13.19 -5.43 20.19
CA ILE A 56 -11.92 -6.03 19.76
C ILE A 56 -11.95 -7.56 19.96
N LYS A 57 -11.35 -8.26 18.98
CA LYS A 57 -10.95 -9.67 19.10
C LYS A 57 -9.42 -9.70 19.19
N ILE A 58 -8.87 -10.45 20.11
CA ILE A 58 -7.41 -10.60 20.25
C ILE A 58 -7.00 -12.00 19.82
N ILE A 59 -5.99 -12.07 18.96
CA ILE A 59 -5.35 -13.33 18.55
C ILE A 59 -3.89 -13.27 19.00
N HIS A 60 -3.54 -14.19 19.91
CA HIS A 60 -2.16 -14.27 20.42
C HIS A 60 -1.22 -14.86 19.37
N ALA A 61 -0.29 -14.04 18.87
CA ALA A 61 0.75 -14.41 17.93
C ALA A 61 1.98 -13.50 18.17
N PRO A 62 2.85 -13.82 19.15
CA PRO A 62 3.91 -12.93 19.60
C PRO A 62 5.16 -12.92 18.74
N GLU A 63 5.22 -13.77 17.69
CA GLU A 63 6.38 -13.85 16.81
C GLU A 63 6.23 -12.92 15.59
N THR A 64 7.35 -12.41 15.10
CA THR A 64 7.41 -11.59 13.88
C THR A 64 8.47 -12.11 12.91
N VAL A 65 8.39 -11.67 11.66
CA VAL A 65 9.43 -11.86 10.63
C VAL A 65 10.22 -10.57 10.52
N THR A 66 11.49 -10.63 10.85
CA THR A 66 12.42 -9.49 10.74
C THR A 66 12.91 -9.31 9.29
N ASN A 67 13.63 -8.21 9.02
CA ASN A 67 14.23 -7.99 7.70
C ASN A 67 15.42 -8.93 7.40
N TYR A 68 15.88 -9.69 8.37
CA TYR A 68 16.96 -10.68 8.22
C TYR A 68 16.44 -12.11 8.06
N ASP A 69 15.16 -12.36 8.34
CA ASP A 69 14.53 -13.67 8.17
C ASP A 69 14.17 -13.91 6.70
N ASN A 70 14.28 -15.18 6.26
CA ASN A 70 13.65 -15.60 5.03
C ASN A 70 12.13 -15.78 5.29
N PRO A 71 11.23 -15.02 4.61
CA PRO A 71 9.80 -15.09 4.88
C PRO A 71 9.17 -16.45 4.62
N VAL A 72 9.64 -17.18 3.61
CA VAL A 72 9.13 -18.53 3.27
C VAL A 72 9.53 -19.55 4.34
N GLU A 73 10.80 -19.50 4.76
CA GLU A 73 11.24 -20.38 5.86
C GLU A 73 10.54 -20.06 7.18
N ALA A 74 10.32 -18.77 7.48
CA ALA A 74 9.61 -18.35 8.68
C ALA A 74 8.18 -18.91 8.70
N PHE A 75 7.51 -18.98 7.54
CA PHE A 75 6.16 -19.55 7.44
C PHE A 75 6.13 -21.05 7.85
N TYR A 76 7.15 -21.82 7.48
CA TYR A 76 7.19 -23.25 7.81
C TYR A 76 7.79 -23.56 9.19
N LYS A 77 8.67 -22.70 9.71
CA LYS A 77 9.43 -22.96 10.94
C LYS A 77 8.83 -22.33 12.20
N LYS A 78 8.11 -21.22 12.06
CA LYS A 78 7.53 -20.44 13.18
C LYS A 78 6.01 -20.61 13.20
N ALA A 79 5.44 -21.02 14.33
CA ALA A 79 4.03 -21.37 14.44
C ALA A 79 3.12 -20.13 14.70
N ASN A 80 3.63 -19.12 15.40
CA ASN A 80 2.84 -18.00 15.94
C ASN A 80 3.28 -16.65 15.39
N VAL A 81 3.58 -16.58 14.10
CA VAL A 81 3.93 -15.33 13.42
C VAL A 81 2.68 -14.51 13.16
N SER A 82 2.67 -13.27 13.66
CA SER A 82 1.50 -12.38 13.66
C SER A 82 0.94 -12.11 12.26
N VAL A 83 1.78 -11.79 11.28
CA VAL A 83 1.33 -11.49 9.90
C VAL A 83 0.65 -12.69 9.23
N PHE A 84 1.12 -13.92 9.50
CA PHE A 84 0.50 -15.12 8.93
C PHE A 84 -0.83 -15.44 9.60
N LYS A 85 -0.91 -15.28 10.93
CA LYS A 85 -2.16 -15.42 11.68
C LYS A 85 -3.17 -14.33 11.31
N ALA A 86 -2.73 -13.11 11.05
CA ALA A 86 -3.58 -12.02 10.56
C ALA A 86 -4.15 -12.33 9.17
N ALA A 87 -3.34 -12.82 8.24
CA ALA A 87 -3.79 -13.22 6.91
C ALA A 87 -4.76 -14.41 6.96
N GLU A 88 -4.49 -15.40 7.80
CA GLU A 88 -5.36 -16.56 8.05
C GLU A 88 -6.71 -16.14 8.61
N GLU A 89 -6.73 -15.28 9.62
CA GLU A 89 -7.94 -14.77 10.25
C GLU A 89 -8.76 -13.91 9.28
N CYS A 90 -8.10 -12.98 8.56
CA CYS A 90 -8.75 -12.18 7.52
C CYS A 90 -9.41 -13.07 6.45
N ALA A 91 -8.81 -14.21 6.15
CA ALA A 91 -9.35 -15.16 5.20
C ALA A 91 -10.60 -15.92 5.71
N LYS A 92 -10.64 -16.23 7.02
CA LYS A 92 -11.71 -17.03 7.66
C LYS A 92 -12.93 -16.22 8.04
N ASP A 93 -12.73 -14.98 8.45
CA ASP A 93 -13.82 -14.12 8.91
C ASP A 93 -14.56 -13.49 7.72
N GLU A 94 -15.79 -13.92 7.47
CA GLU A 94 -16.63 -13.42 6.37
C GLU A 94 -16.93 -11.92 6.50
N ASN A 95 -17.03 -11.39 7.73
CA ASN A 95 -17.25 -9.96 7.99
C ASN A 95 -16.00 -9.12 7.88
N CYS A 96 -14.82 -9.74 7.72
CA CYS A 96 -13.56 -9.03 7.56
C CYS A 96 -13.48 -8.39 6.17
N ILE A 97 -13.33 -7.08 6.12
CA ILE A 97 -13.17 -6.32 4.87
C ILE A 97 -11.73 -6.29 4.37
N GLY A 98 -10.78 -6.42 5.29
CA GLY A 98 -9.36 -6.44 4.94
C GLY A 98 -8.44 -6.47 6.14
N MET A 99 -7.14 -6.50 5.84
CA MET A 99 -6.09 -6.48 6.86
C MET A 99 -5.10 -5.34 6.65
N ILE A 100 -4.49 -4.91 7.75
CA ILE A 100 -3.45 -3.88 7.79
C ILE A 100 -2.18 -4.49 8.40
N ASN A 101 -1.05 -4.26 7.74
CA ASN A 101 0.28 -4.68 8.21
C ASN A 101 1.28 -3.54 8.05
N ALA A 102 2.16 -3.36 9.04
CA ALA A 102 3.29 -2.42 8.98
C ALA A 102 4.67 -3.12 9.03
N GLY A 103 4.68 -4.46 8.96
CA GLY A 103 5.89 -5.28 9.05
C GLY A 103 6.54 -5.60 7.71
N ASN A 104 7.22 -6.74 7.64
CA ASN A 104 7.98 -7.20 6.47
C ASN A 104 7.07 -7.48 5.27
N THR A 105 7.35 -6.86 4.11
CA THR A 105 6.55 -7.00 2.88
C THR A 105 6.60 -8.41 2.29
N GLY A 106 7.75 -9.07 2.35
CA GLY A 106 7.89 -10.45 1.88
C GLY A 106 7.05 -11.43 2.71
N ALA A 107 7.00 -11.25 4.03
CA ALA A 107 6.16 -12.05 4.91
C ALA A 107 4.66 -11.79 4.64
N LEU A 108 4.27 -10.53 4.43
CA LEU A 108 2.91 -10.20 4.04
C LEU A 108 2.53 -10.88 2.72
N LEU A 109 3.41 -10.83 1.71
CA LEU A 109 3.20 -11.51 0.43
C LEU A 109 3.02 -13.03 0.62
N VAL A 110 3.85 -13.68 1.43
CA VAL A 110 3.70 -15.12 1.75
C VAL A 110 2.34 -15.40 2.39
N GLY A 111 1.91 -14.57 3.35
CA GLY A 111 0.58 -14.68 3.97
C GLY A 111 -0.56 -14.55 2.96
N VAL A 112 -0.47 -13.57 2.04
CA VAL A 112 -1.47 -13.37 0.98
C VAL A 112 -1.49 -14.56 0.01
N LEU A 113 -0.33 -15.00 -0.45
CA LEU A 113 -0.21 -16.18 -1.34
C LEU A 113 -0.80 -17.44 -0.71
N ARG A 114 -0.70 -17.58 0.59
CA ARG A 114 -1.16 -18.79 1.29
C ARG A 114 -2.66 -18.76 1.61
N PHE A 115 -3.19 -17.61 2.04
CA PHE A 115 -4.53 -17.54 2.62
C PHE A 115 -5.51 -16.66 1.85
N LEU A 116 -5.03 -15.68 1.07
CA LEU A 116 -5.84 -14.60 0.49
C LEU A 116 -5.78 -14.52 -1.04
N LEU A 117 -5.24 -15.54 -1.73
CA LEU A 117 -5.29 -15.54 -3.20
C LEU A 117 -6.72 -15.44 -3.70
N ASN A 118 -6.90 -14.67 -4.78
CA ASN A 118 -8.17 -14.61 -5.52
C ASN A 118 -8.44 -15.94 -6.26
N GLU A 119 -9.66 -16.12 -6.76
CA GLU A 119 -10.07 -17.34 -7.46
C GLU A 119 -9.27 -17.61 -8.73
N LYS A 120 -8.83 -16.56 -9.42
CA LYS A 120 -7.99 -16.65 -10.64
C LYS A 120 -6.54 -17.01 -10.31
N ARG A 121 -6.16 -17.01 -9.02
CA ARG A 121 -4.79 -17.24 -8.55
C ARG A 121 -3.76 -16.31 -9.21
N THR A 122 -4.17 -15.10 -9.57
CA THR A 122 -3.31 -14.05 -10.08
C THR A 122 -2.21 -13.72 -9.07
N ARG A 123 -0.99 -13.49 -9.53
CA ARG A 123 0.11 -13.14 -8.64
C ARG A 123 -0.15 -11.79 -7.98
N PRO A 124 -0.15 -11.70 -6.64
CA PRO A 124 -0.32 -10.43 -5.96
C PRO A 124 0.84 -9.48 -6.24
N CYS A 125 0.51 -8.18 -6.35
CA CYS A 125 1.49 -7.10 -6.50
C CYS A 125 1.15 -5.96 -5.55
N LEU A 126 2.15 -5.16 -5.17
CA LEU A 126 1.99 -4.03 -4.27
C LEU A 126 1.82 -2.74 -5.09
N ALA A 127 0.67 -2.11 -5.01
CA ALA A 127 0.40 -0.84 -5.66
C ALA A 127 0.59 0.33 -4.68
N ALA A 128 1.18 1.42 -5.17
CA ALA A 128 1.22 2.71 -4.50
C ALA A 128 0.47 3.74 -5.33
N ILE A 129 -0.32 4.58 -4.66
CA ILE A 129 -1.05 5.67 -5.32
C ILE A 129 -0.25 6.95 -5.18
N LEU A 130 0.12 7.53 -6.31
CA LEU A 130 0.90 8.76 -6.40
C LEU A 130 -0.01 9.90 -6.86
N PRO A 131 -0.08 11.02 -6.13
CA PRO A 131 -0.71 12.23 -6.64
C PRO A 131 0.07 12.73 -7.85
N ASN A 132 -0.61 13.25 -8.86
CA ASN A 132 0.04 13.74 -10.06
C ASN A 132 -0.29 15.21 -10.38
N MET A 133 0.52 15.82 -11.24
CA MET A 133 0.41 17.23 -11.61
C MET A 133 -0.88 17.58 -12.41
N ALA A 134 -1.56 16.57 -12.95
CA ALA A 134 -2.87 16.72 -13.59
C ALA A 134 -4.04 16.77 -12.59
N LYS A 135 -3.75 16.92 -11.29
CA LYS A 135 -4.72 16.93 -10.18
C LYS A 135 -5.49 15.59 -10.03
N GLY A 136 -4.88 14.52 -10.45
CA GLY A 136 -5.39 13.15 -10.30
C GLY A 136 -4.38 12.27 -9.59
N PHE A 137 -4.50 10.96 -9.83
CA PHE A 137 -3.64 9.96 -9.23
C PHE A 137 -3.08 9.01 -10.29
N THR A 138 -1.89 8.49 -10.03
CA THR A 138 -1.26 7.42 -10.81
C THR A 138 -1.04 6.21 -9.90
N CYS A 139 -1.58 5.07 -10.27
CA CYS A 139 -1.33 3.78 -9.62
C CYS A 139 0.00 3.22 -10.12
N LEU A 140 1.05 3.30 -9.31
CA LEU A 140 2.34 2.66 -9.59
C LEU A 140 2.30 1.22 -9.10
N VAL A 141 2.56 0.25 -9.96
CA VAL A 141 2.48 -1.20 -9.70
C VAL A 141 3.50 -1.99 -10.56
N ASP A 142 4.36 -2.84 -10.00
CA ASP A 142 4.55 -3.27 -8.62
C ASP A 142 5.58 -2.37 -7.90
N THR A 143 5.42 -2.19 -6.59
CA THR A 143 6.33 -1.36 -5.76
C THR A 143 7.12 -2.15 -4.73
N GLY A 144 7.31 -3.47 -4.96
CA GLY A 144 8.23 -4.26 -4.14
C GLY A 144 7.71 -5.60 -3.61
N ALA A 145 6.62 -6.13 -4.14
CA ALA A 145 6.17 -7.49 -3.85
C ALA A 145 6.90 -8.54 -4.72
N SER A 146 7.27 -8.18 -5.97
CA SER A 146 7.91 -9.08 -6.93
C SER A 146 9.11 -8.40 -7.58
N ILE A 147 10.31 -8.67 -7.07
CA ILE A 147 11.55 -8.04 -7.55
C ILE A 147 11.89 -8.51 -8.96
N ASP A 148 11.83 -9.83 -9.19
CA ASP A 148 12.06 -10.44 -10.48
C ASP A 148 10.73 -10.88 -11.09
N CYS A 149 10.40 -10.34 -12.26
CA CYS A 149 9.17 -10.61 -13.00
C CYS A 149 9.47 -11.06 -14.43
N GLY A 150 8.54 -11.83 -14.99
CA GLY A 150 8.46 -12.05 -16.44
C GLY A 150 7.41 -11.12 -17.09
N PRO A 151 7.39 -11.05 -18.44
CA PRO A 151 6.42 -10.22 -19.18
C PRO A 151 4.95 -10.50 -18.83
N SER A 152 4.58 -11.76 -18.66
CA SER A 152 3.22 -12.17 -18.29
C SER A 152 2.76 -11.57 -16.96
N GLN A 153 3.67 -11.44 -16.00
CA GLN A 153 3.36 -10.84 -14.71
C GLN A 153 3.13 -9.34 -14.81
N LEU A 154 3.91 -8.63 -15.66
CA LEU A 154 3.66 -7.20 -15.90
C LEU A 154 2.31 -6.97 -16.60
N ILE A 155 1.87 -7.87 -17.47
CA ILE A 155 0.53 -7.83 -18.07
C ILE A 155 -0.54 -8.05 -16.99
N GLU A 156 -0.37 -9.03 -16.11
CA GLU A 156 -1.27 -9.23 -14.96
C GLU A 156 -1.34 -7.97 -14.07
N PHE A 157 -0.20 -7.33 -13.79
CA PHE A 157 -0.16 -6.09 -13.00
C PHE A 157 -0.87 -4.94 -13.71
N ALA A 158 -0.79 -4.85 -15.04
CA ALA A 158 -1.54 -3.88 -15.83
C ALA A 158 -3.05 -4.07 -15.67
N HIS A 159 -3.54 -5.30 -15.76
CA HIS A 159 -4.95 -5.62 -15.53
C HIS A 159 -5.39 -5.30 -14.10
N LEU A 160 -4.63 -5.75 -13.08
CA LEU A 160 -4.93 -5.48 -11.68
C LEU A 160 -4.97 -3.98 -11.37
N GLY A 161 -3.99 -3.21 -11.87
CA GLY A 161 -3.96 -1.75 -11.73
C GLY A 161 -5.13 -1.08 -12.44
N SER A 162 -5.46 -1.51 -13.66
CA SER A 162 -6.60 -0.97 -14.41
C SER A 162 -7.93 -1.25 -13.71
N ASP A 163 -8.16 -2.46 -13.23
CA ASP A 163 -9.37 -2.82 -12.49
C ASP A 163 -9.49 -2.04 -11.17
N PHE A 164 -8.37 -1.81 -10.49
CA PHE A 164 -8.31 -0.98 -9.31
C PHE A 164 -8.71 0.48 -9.61
N MET A 165 -8.14 1.10 -10.66
CA MET A 165 -8.46 2.47 -11.04
C MET A 165 -9.90 2.61 -11.54
N LYS A 166 -10.43 1.62 -12.27
CA LYS A 166 -11.85 1.58 -12.66
C LYS A 166 -12.77 1.54 -11.43
N LYS A 167 -12.50 0.63 -10.50
CA LYS A 167 -13.37 0.39 -9.35
C LYS A 167 -13.37 1.53 -8.34
N LEU A 168 -12.19 2.04 -7.97
CA LEU A 168 -12.04 2.98 -6.86
C LEU A 168 -11.91 4.44 -7.30
N TYR A 169 -11.37 4.69 -8.49
CA TYR A 169 -11.23 6.05 -9.03
C TYR A 169 -12.23 6.38 -10.13
N LYS A 170 -13.11 5.42 -10.49
CA LYS A 170 -14.17 5.58 -11.50
C LYS A 170 -13.63 6.00 -12.88
N ILE A 171 -12.41 5.61 -13.21
CA ILE A 171 -11.81 5.84 -14.53
C ILE A 171 -12.22 4.69 -15.45
N GLU A 172 -13.11 4.93 -16.40
CA GLU A 172 -13.67 3.85 -17.25
C GLU A 172 -12.62 3.15 -18.10
N ASN A 173 -11.67 3.90 -18.66
CA ASN A 173 -10.61 3.38 -19.54
C ASN A 173 -9.23 3.86 -19.08
N PRO A 174 -8.65 3.32 -17.98
CA PRO A 174 -7.38 3.76 -17.44
C PRO A 174 -6.25 3.63 -18.45
N ARG A 175 -5.47 4.70 -18.61
CA ARG A 175 -4.27 4.72 -19.44
C ARG A 175 -3.15 3.96 -18.74
N VAL A 176 -2.57 2.97 -19.39
CA VAL A 176 -1.52 2.13 -18.84
C VAL A 176 -0.18 2.47 -19.50
N GLY A 177 0.80 2.91 -18.70
CA GLY A 177 2.18 3.12 -19.12
C GLY A 177 3.10 2.03 -18.60
N LEU A 178 4.17 1.74 -19.32
CA LEU A 178 5.24 0.83 -18.89
C LEU A 178 6.46 1.64 -18.48
N LEU A 179 6.93 1.48 -17.24
CA LEU A 179 8.11 2.19 -16.75
C LEU A 179 9.36 1.79 -17.55
N SER A 180 10.07 2.77 -18.06
CA SER A 180 11.26 2.59 -18.90
C SER A 180 12.25 3.72 -18.70
N ASN A 181 13.47 3.56 -19.27
CA ASN A 181 14.50 4.58 -19.31
C ASN A 181 14.44 5.49 -20.55
N GLY A 182 13.41 5.34 -21.39
CA GLY A 182 13.15 6.15 -22.57
C GLY A 182 11.76 5.85 -23.11
N SER A 183 11.17 6.82 -23.83
CA SER A 183 9.81 6.77 -24.33
C SER A 183 9.63 5.89 -25.57
N GLU A 184 10.71 5.62 -26.32
CA GLU A 184 10.65 4.85 -27.57
C GLU A 184 10.38 3.36 -27.28
N PRO A 185 9.65 2.65 -28.15
CA PRO A 185 9.34 1.23 -27.98
C PRO A 185 10.56 0.31 -27.87
N THR A 186 11.71 0.75 -28.38
CA THR A 186 12.99 0.01 -28.37
C THR A 186 13.82 0.22 -27.09
N LYS A 187 13.43 1.13 -26.23
CA LYS A 187 14.09 1.42 -24.94
C LYS A 187 13.67 0.46 -23.83
N GLY A 188 14.43 0.47 -22.76
CA GLY A 188 14.22 -0.39 -21.61
C GLY A 188 15.24 -1.52 -21.48
N ASN A 189 15.19 -2.19 -20.35
CA ASN A 189 15.91 -3.45 -20.13
C ASN A 189 15.24 -4.60 -20.93
N HIS A 190 15.73 -5.81 -20.81
CA HIS A 190 15.21 -6.98 -21.52
C HIS A 190 13.71 -7.20 -21.23
N LEU A 191 13.30 -7.15 -19.97
CA LEU A 191 11.92 -7.31 -19.55
C LEU A 191 10.98 -6.27 -20.18
N VAL A 192 11.35 -4.99 -20.18
CA VAL A 192 10.55 -3.91 -20.77
C VAL A 192 10.40 -4.09 -22.28
N LYS A 193 11.49 -4.43 -22.98
CA LYS A 193 11.47 -4.66 -24.44
C LYS A 193 10.60 -5.84 -24.86
N GLU A 194 10.56 -6.89 -24.03
CA GLU A 194 9.67 -8.04 -24.28
C GLU A 194 8.21 -7.73 -23.92
N THR A 195 7.97 -6.97 -22.85
CA THR A 195 6.62 -6.65 -22.37
C THR A 195 5.91 -5.62 -23.24
N HIS A 196 6.63 -4.62 -23.77
CA HIS A 196 6.05 -3.53 -24.56
C HIS A 196 5.17 -4.03 -25.74
N PRO A 197 5.63 -4.90 -26.65
CA PRO A 197 4.82 -5.37 -27.77
C PRO A 197 3.65 -6.26 -27.33
N LEU A 198 3.72 -6.89 -26.16
CA LEU A 198 2.64 -7.68 -25.60
C LEU A 198 1.54 -6.77 -25.05
N LEU A 199 1.89 -5.76 -24.25
CA LEU A 199 0.92 -4.76 -23.75
C LEU A 199 0.25 -3.99 -24.89
N ALA A 200 0.98 -3.70 -25.98
CA ALA A 200 0.42 -2.99 -27.14
C ALA A 200 -0.67 -3.80 -27.88
N LYS A 201 -0.71 -5.12 -27.68
CA LYS A 201 -1.69 -6.03 -28.28
C LYS A 201 -2.68 -6.60 -27.28
N GLU A 202 -2.51 -6.28 -25.98
CA GLU A 202 -3.32 -6.85 -24.92
C GLU A 202 -4.74 -6.28 -24.92
N GLU A 203 -5.72 -7.17 -25.05
CA GLU A 203 -7.12 -6.79 -25.06
C GLU A 203 -7.55 -6.27 -23.70
N GLY A 204 -8.34 -5.20 -23.68
CA GLY A 204 -8.86 -4.58 -22.45
C GLY A 204 -7.86 -3.67 -21.73
N ILE A 205 -6.65 -3.47 -22.27
CA ILE A 205 -5.63 -2.55 -21.75
C ILE A 205 -5.48 -1.35 -22.71
N ASN A 206 -5.67 -0.15 -22.18
CA ASN A 206 -5.42 1.11 -22.89
C ASN A 206 -3.94 1.50 -22.75
N PHE A 207 -3.08 0.81 -23.48
CA PHE A 207 -1.63 1.01 -23.40
C PHE A 207 -1.20 2.31 -24.09
N VAL A 208 -0.50 3.19 -23.37
CA VAL A 208 -0.02 4.49 -23.85
C VAL A 208 1.50 4.53 -24.13
N GLY A 209 2.17 3.38 -24.02
CA GLY A 209 3.60 3.25 -24.33
C GLY A 209 4.50 3.32 -23.09
N ASN A 210 5.81 3.51 -23.33
CA ASN A 210 6.81 3.64 -22.29
C ASN A 210 6.74 5.02 -21.60
N ILE A 211 6.90 5.03 -20.29
CA ILE A 211 6.91 6.22 -19.45
C ILE A 211 8.23 6.25 -18.67
N GLU A 212 8.95 7.35 -18.76
CA GLU A 212 10.18 7.55 -17.99
C GLU A 212 9.90 7.88 -16.52
N GLY A 213 10.79 7.48 -15.62
CA GLY A 213 10.63 7.69 -14.17
C GLY A 213 10.43 9.16 -13.76
N ASN A 214 11.05 10.11 -14.47
CA ASN A 214 10.84 11.56 -14.25
C ASN A 214 9.44 12.05 -14.65
N LYS A 215 8.63 11.22 -15.32
CA LYS A 215 7.24 11.50 -15.71
C LYS A 215 6.22 10.77 -14.83
N ALA A 216 6.66 10.04 -13.81
CA ALA A 216 5.76 9.27 -12.93
C ALA A 216 4.67 10.14 -12.27
N LEU A 217 4.98 11.41 -11.96
CA LEU A 217 4.02 12.37 -11.40
C LEU A 217 3.38 13.30 -12.45
N ALA A 218 3.65 13.12 -13.75
CA ALA A 218 3.14 14.04 -14.78
C ALA A 218 1.66 13.82 -15.14
N GLY A 219 1.05 12.71 -14.72
CA GLY A 219 -0.32 12.35 -15.07
C GLY A 219 -0.48 11.88 -16.53
N MET A 220 0.60 11.35 -17.13
CA MET A 220 0.60 10.81 -18.50
C MET A 220 -0.11 9.46 -18.58
N CYS A 221 -0.18 8.72 -17.47
CA CYS A 221 -0.93 7.48 -17.34
C CYS A 221 -1.65 7.43 -16.00
N ASP A 222 -2.65 6.56 -15.91
CA ASP A 222 -3.41 6.31 -14.69
C ASP A 222 -2.87 5.07 -13.95
N VAL A 223 -2.21 4.17 -14.68
CA VAL A 223 -1.48 3.01 -14.16
C VAL A 223 -0.07 3.02 -14.74
N LEU A 224 0.94 3.01 -13.88
CA LEU A 224 2.36 2.89 -14.28
C LEU A 224 2.87 1.53 -13.83
N VAL A 225 3.14 0.66 -14.80
CA VAL A 225 3.55 -0.74 -14.56
C VAL A 225 5.06 -0.87 -14.56
N SER A 226 5.57 -1.61 -13.58
CA SER A 226 6.99 -2.00 -13.48
C SER A 226 7.14 -3.31 -12.71
N GLU A 227 8.33 -3.90 -12.72
CA GLU A 227 8.71 -4.89 -11.70
C GLU A 227 8.99 -4.19 -10.35
N GLY A 228 8.96 -4.98 -9.26
CA GLY A 228 8.99 -4.42 -7.92
C GLY A 228 10.28 -3.68 -7.54
N PHE A 229 11.43 -3.99 -8.17
CA PHE A 229 12.67 -3.25 -7.90
C PHE A 229 12.60 -1.83 -8.45
N ALA A 230 12.32 -1.64 -9.74
CA ALA A 230 12.25 -0.30 -10.34
C ALA A 230 11.09 0.52 -9.77
N GLY A 231 9.92 -0.10 -9.59
CA GLY A 231 8.78 0.58 -8.97
C GLY A 231 9.06 1.04 -7.55
N ASN A 232 9.73 0.23 -6.74
CA ASN A 232 10.16 0.64 -5.40
C ASN A 232 11.16 1.80 -5.45
N GLN A 233 12.13 1.80 -6.39
CA GLN A 233 13.08 2.89 -6.53
C GLN A 233 12.38 4.20 -6.93
N VAL A 234 11.43 4.17 -7.88
CA VAL A 234 10.63 5.34 -8.25
C VAL A 234 9.86 5.87 -7.04
N LEU A 235 9.15 4.99 -6.31
CA LEU A 235 8.42 5.37 -5.11
C LEU A 235 9.32 6.01 -4.07
N LYS A 236 10.42 5.35 -3.68
CA LYS A 236 11.34 5.82 -2.64
C LYS A 236 12.06 7.10 -3.02
N ASN A 237 12.46 7.24 -4.30
CA ASN A 237 13.06 8.48 -4.79
C ASN A 237 12.08 9.65 -4.77
N THR A 238 10.82 9.41 -5.17
CA THR A 238 9.76 10.44 -5.13
C THR A 238 9.50 10.90 -3.69
N GLU A 239 9.35 9.96 -2.75
CA GLU A 239 9.20 10.24 -1.32
C GLU A 239 10.38 11.03 -0.76
N GLY A 240 11.59 10.56 -0.99
CA GLY A 240 12.82 11.20 -0.49
C GLY A 240 13.03 12.60 -1.05
N THR A 241 12.73 12.80 -2.33
CA THR A 241 12.83 14.12 -2.98
C THR A 241 11.83 15.11 -2.39
N ALA A 242 10.59 14.70 -2.14
CA ALA A 242 9.58 15.56 -1.51
C ALA A 242 10.02 16.01 -0.12
N VAL A 243 10.51 15.08 0.71
CA VAL A 243 11.04 15.39 2.05
C VAL A 243 12.24 16.35 1.99
N ALA A 244 13.17 16.12 1.06
CA ALA A 244 14.35 16.98 0.89
C ALA A 244 13.94 18.42 0.50
N LEU A 245 13.04 18.59 -0.47
CA LEU A 245 12.55 19.90 -0.91
C LEU A 245 11.83 20.65 0.22
N ILE A 246 10.94 19.99 0.96
CA ILE A 246 10.24 20.56 2.11
C ILE A 246 11.26 21.03 3.17
N THR A 247 12.26 20.19 3.46
CA THR A 247 13.32 20.51 4.43
C THR A 247 14.12 21.76 4.00
N GLU A 248 14.49 21.87 2.72
CA GLU A 248 15.24 23.03 2.23
C GLU A 248 14.38 24.31 2.22
N ILE A 249 13.08 24.21 1.90
CA ILE A 249 12.15 25.36 2.00
C ILE A 249 12.10 25.87 3.45
N MET A 250 11.97 24.97 4.43
CA MET A 250 11.94 25.36 5.85
C MET A 250 13.26 26.01 6.31
N LYS A 251 14.42 25.44 5.89
CA LYS A 251 15.75 26.05 6.17
C LYS A 251 15.89 27.44 5.54
N PHE A 252 15.46 27.60 4.29
CA PHE A 252 15.48 28.88 3.59
C PHE A 252 14.64 29.93 4.32
N GLY A 253 13.40 29.60 4.71
CA GLY A 253 12.53 30.49 5.48
C GLY A 253 13.18 30.96 6.77
N LYS A 254 13.79 30.04 7.53
CA LYS A 254 14.54 30.39 8.76
C LYS A 254 15.72 31.31 8.49
N LYS A 255 16.48 31.06 7.41
CA LYS A 255 17.66 31.88 7.04
C LYS A 255 17.31 33.28 6.61
N THR A 256 16.13 33.46 5.98
CA THR A 256 15.71 34.76 5.40
C THR A 256 14.70 35.51 6.27
N GLY A 257 14.30 34.98 7.44
CA GLY A 257 13.26 35.56 8.29
C GLY A 257 11.85 35.42 7.71
N GLN A 258 11.64 34.50 6.76
CA GLN A 258 10.34 34.23 6.08
C GLN A 258 9.73 32.89 6.51
N GLU A 259 9.80 32.59 7.81
CA GLU A 259 9.40 31.31 8.35
C GLU A 259 7.91 31.00 8.11
N GLU A 260 7.04 32.01 8.23
CA GLU A 260 5.60 31.84 8.03
C GLU A 260 5.26 31.42 6.60
N ILE A 261 5.87 32.07 5.60
CA ILE A 261 5.69 31.73 4.17
C ILE A 261 6.23 30.33 3.89
N ALA A 262 7.40 30.01 4.44
CA ALA A 262 8.01 28.68 4.28
C ALA A 262 7.11 27.57 4.88
N GLN A 263 6.51 27.82 6.06
CA GLN A 263 5.56 26.89 6.68
C GLN A 263 4.29 26.72 5.84
N GLN A 264 3.74 27.80 5.25
CA GLN A 264 2.58 27.73 4.38
C GLN A 264 2.87 26.89 3.13
N ILE A 265 4.02 27.12 2.47
CA ILE A 265 4.43 26.34 1.28
C ILE A 265 4.67 24.89 1.65
N ALA A 266 5.41 24.61 2.72
CA ALA A 266 5.68 23.27 3.21
C ALA A 266 4.38 22.52 3.54
N GLY A 267 3.44 23.18 4.25
CA GLY A 267 2.13 22.64 4.57
C GLY A 267 1.28 22.32 3.33
N TYR A 268 1.31 23.17 2.30
CA TYR A 268 0.65 22.91 1.03
C TYR A 268 1.25 21.69 0.32
N LEU A 269 2.60 21.61 0.24
CA LEU A 269 3.28 20.49 -0.38
C LEU A 269 3.05 19.19 0.39
N MET A 270 3.11 19.22 1.71
CA MET A 270 2.80 18.06 2.56
C MET A 270 1.37 17.58 2.33
N LYS A 271 0.40 18.48 2.24
CA LYS A 271 -1.01 18.10 1.98
C LYS A 271 -1.21 17.54 0.56
N THR A 272 -0.47 18.08 -0.43
CA THR A 272 -0.61 17.67 -1.84
C THR A 272 0.13 16.36 -2.12
N TYR A 273 1.31 16.19 -1.52
CA TYR A 273 2.21 15.04 -1.72
C TYR A 273 2.39 14.26 -0.41
N ASP A 274 1.33 14.19 0.40
CA ASP A 274 1.36 13.47 1.67
C ASP A 274 1.37 11.96 1.44
N PHE A 275 2.56 11.45 1.18
CA PHE A 275 2.81 10.01 1.10
C PHE A 275 2.64 9.30 2.45
N GLU A 276 2.50 10.01 3.59
CA GLU A 276 2.19 9.39 4.87
C GLU A 276 0.69 9.19 5.09
N SER A 277 -0.15 10.11 4.68
CA SER A 277 -1.61 9.94 4.77
C SER A 277 -2.18 9.15 3.58
N LEU A 278 -1.50 9.18 2.43
CA LEU A 278 -1.66 8.20 1.35
C LEU A 278 -1.11 6.81 1.75
N GLY A 279 -0.42 6.77 2.79
CA GLY A 279 0.36 5.93 3.74
C GLY A 279 0.32 4.44 3.64
N ALA A 280 -0.56 3.82 2.88
CA ALA A 280 -0.56 2.37 2.71
C ALA A 280 -0.50 2.01 1.22
N GLY A 281 0.49 1.19 0.84
CA GLY A 281 0.39 0.42 -0.39
C GLY A 281 -0.76 -0.58 -0.28
N ILE A 282 -1.40 -0.88 -1.39
CA ILE A 282 -2.44 -1.90 -1.46
C ILE A 282 -1.93 -3.13 -2.21
N MET A 283 -2.11 -4.30 -1.63
CA MET A 283 -1.79 -5.57 -2.27
C MET A 283 -2.94 -5.95 -3.22
N LEU A 284 -2.74 -5.72 -4.51
CA LEU A 284 -3.68 -6.14 -5.55
C LEU A 284 -3.57 -7.65 -5.82
N GLY A 285 -4.62 -8.27 -6.34
CA GLY A 285 -4.66 -9.71 -6.60
C GLY A 285 -5.07 -10.56 -5.39
N ALA A 286 -5.29 -9.96 -4.23
CA ALA A 286 -5.88 -10.62 -3.07
C ALA A 286 -7.42 -10.60 -3.14
N ARG A 287 -8.08 -11.62 -2.55
CA ARG A 287 -9.55 -11.69 -2.47
C ARG A 287 -10.19 -10.75 -1.45
N LYS A 288 -9.39 -10.19 -0.53
CA LYS A 288 -9.76 -9.14 0.42
C LYS A 288 -8.74 -8.01 0.36
N TYR A 289 -9.09 -6.84 0.85
CA TYR A 289 -8.18 -5.71 0.85
C TYR A 289 -7.03 -5.93 1.83
N VAL A 290 -5.81 -5.76 1.37
CA VAL A 290 -4.59 -5.91 2.18
C VAL A 290 -3.79 -4.63 2.06
N LEU A 291 -3.68 -3.88 3.14
CA LEU A 291 -2.98 -2.62 3.19
C LEU A 291 -1.63 -2.77 3.88
N LYS A 292 -0.59 -2.30 3.21
CA LYS A 292 0.80 -2.32 3.69
C LYS A 292 1.23 -0.90 4.08
N CYS A 293 1.24 -0.62 5.37
CA CYS A 293 1.85 0.57 5.93
C CYS A 293 3.39 0.45 5.94
N ARG A 294 4.11 1.57 6.01
CA ARG A 294 5.58 1.56 6.14
C ARG A 294 5.98 1.07 7.53
N GLY A 295 7.18 0.50 7.67
CA GLY A 295 7.73 0.12 8.97
C GLY A 295 7.83 1.31 9.94
N SER A 296 8.17 2.49 9.44
CA SER A 296 8.26 3.75 10.20
C SER A 296 6.91 4.42 10.49
N SER A 297 5.78 3.84 10.06
CA SER A 297 4.44 4.39 10.24
C SER A 297 4.08 4.65 11.70
N GLY A 298 3.44 5.80 11.94
CA GLY A 298 2.86 6.16 13.23
C GLY A 298 1.36 5.81 13.32
N PRO A 299 0.70 6.22 14.42
CA PRO A 299 -0.75 6.00 14.62
C PRO A 299 -1.63 6.55 13.50
N SER A 300 -1.24 7.71 12.91
CA SER A 300 -1.94 8.35 11.79
C SER A 300 -2.02 7.46 10.55
N ALA A 301 -0.99 6.66 10.26
CA ALA A 301 -0.99 5.77 9.12
C ALA A 301 -1.99 4.60 9.28
N ILE A 302 -2.13 4.06 10.49
CA ILE A 302 -3.13 3.03 10.79
C ILE A 302 -4.55 3.61 10.68
N ARG A 303 -4.76 4.82 11.23
CA ARG A 303 -6.02 5.55 11.08
C ARG A 303 -6.37 5.76 9.60
N SER A 304 -5.42 6.23 8.78
CA SER A 304 -5.61 6.44 7.34
C SER A 304 -5.87 5.13 6.60
N ALA A 305 -5.16 4.06 6.92
CA ALA A 305 -5.40 2.74 6.33
C ALA A 305 -6.80 2.21 6.65
N CYS A 306 -7.28 2.36 7.89
CA CYS A 306 -8.65 2.01 8.25
C CYS A 306 -9.67 2.89 7.50
N LYS A 307 -9.43 4.21 7.40
CA LYS A 307 -10.29 5.13 6.63
C LYS A 307 -10.39 4.71 5.16
N ILE A 308 -9.29 4.29 4.54
CA ILE A 308 -9.29 3.75 3.18
C ILE A 308 -10.24 2.53 3.07
N LEU A 309 -10.14 1.57 3.99
CA LEU A 309 -11.00 0.39 3.98
C LEU A 309 -12.48 0.76 4.16
N THR A 310 -12.81 1.69 5.04
CA THR A 310 -14.19 2.15 5.23
C THR A 310 -14.73 2.91 4.03
N ASN A 311 -13.94 3.79 3.42
CA ASN A 311 -14.33 4.50 2.21
C ASN A 311 -14.68 3.52 1.07
N ILE A 312 -13.88 2.47 0.89
CA ILE A 312 -14.16 1.43 -0.09
C ILE A 312 -15.51 0.75 0.17
N MET A 313 -15.84 0.46 1.43
CA MET A 313 -17.11 -0.16 1.81
C MET A 313 -18.30 0.75 1.58
N ASP A 314 -18.13 2.05 1.82
CA ASP A 314 -19.16 3.07 1.57
C ASP A 314 -19.32 3.44 0.09
N ASN A 315 -18.65 2.74 -0.83
CA ASN A 315 -18.56 3.07 -2.27
C ASN A 315 -18.00 4.47 -2.56
N LYS A 316 -17.26 5.03 -1.62
CA LYS A 316 -16.51 6.29 -1.79
C LYS A 316 -15.23 6.03 -2.54
N THR A 317 -14.59 7.08 -3.03
CA THR A 317 -13.25 6.96 -3.59
C THR A 317 -12.22 6.70 -2.49
N PHE A 318 -11.02 6.28 -2.88
CA PHE A 318 -9.99 5.85 -1.95
C PHE A 318 -9.58 6.94 -0.94
N TYR A 319 -9.81 8.23 -1.25
CA TYR A 319 -9.37 9.38 -0.46
C TYR A 319 -10.47 10.38 -0.07
N GLU A 320 -11.73 10.05 -0.23
CA GLU A 320 -12.83 10.83 0.34
C GLU A 320 -12.93 10.58 1.85
#